data_867dc3f75dffbe0f91e50164d5d0c22e
#
_entry.id   867dc3f75dffbe0f91e50164d5d0c22e
#
_cell.length_a   1.000
_cell.length_b   1.000
_cell.length_c   1.000
_cell.angle_alpha   90.00
_cell.angle_beta   90.00
_cell.angle_gamma   90.00
#
_symmetry.space_group_name_H-M   'P 1'
#
loop_
_entity.id
_entity.type
_entity.pdbx_description
1 polymer ?
#
loop_
_entity_poly.entity_id
_entity_poly.type
_entity_poly.pdbx_seq_one_letter_code
_entity_poly.pdbx_strand_id
1 'polypeptide(L)'
;MRRCSRDINCPMRLKLISCEVLFREMCDACAHSPHQVDLEFLPKGLHDLGAKAMAEKIQGVVDRAPEGVYEAILLGYGLCGNGLDGLTARHTRLVLPRAHDCIALLMGSRERYQTYFDGNPGTYYQSTGWLERGKGLQQLTHNTMGFDEPLEAMIRKYGEDNGRYLYEEMTRYRSQYRKLTFIETGLEANGKFLAEASTEANEKGWSFERLPGDLTWLRRMVEGEWAEAEFVVAEPGQRIVASYDTGVVKVKP
;
A
#
# COMPACT_ATOMS: atom_id res chain seq x y z
N MET A 1 -34.58 -9.21 -9.76
CA MET A 1 -33.43 -8.29 -9.59
C MET A 1 -33.59 -7.16 -10.61
N ARG A 2 -33.80 -5.92 -10.15
CA ARG A 2 -33.91 -4.76 -11.04
C ARG A 2 -32.51 -4.34 -11.45
N ARG A 3 -32.15 -4.50 -12.74
CA ARG A 3 -30.98 -3.82 -13.32
C ARG A 3 -31.27 -2.31 -13.27
N CYS A 4 -30.60 -1.60 -12.40
CA CYS A 4 -30.58 -0.15 -12.41
C CYS A 4 -29.88 0.27 -13.69
N SER A 5 -30.61 0.89 -14.62
CA SER A 5 -30.05 1.47 -15.84
C SER A 5 -29.17 2.63 -15.43
N ARG A 6 -27.92 2.65 -15.83
CA ARG A 6 -26.86 3.69 -15.82
C ARG A 6 -27.19 5.09 -15.24
N ASP A 7 -27.98 5.15 -14.18
CA ASP A 7 -28.16 6.39 -13.41
C ASP A 7 -26.97 6.54 -12.45
N ILE A 8 -26.29 7.66 -12.57
CA ILE A 8 -25.10 8.07 -11.78
C ILE A 8 -25.35 8.04 -10.26
N ASN A 9 -26.58 7.75 -9.81
CA ASN A 9 -27.02 7.78 -8.42
C ASN A 9 -27.45 6.42 -7.82
N CYS A 10 -27.19 5.28 -8.49
CA CYS A 10 -27.52 3.99 -7.89
C CYS A 10 -26.37 3.52 -6.98
N PRO A 11 -26.62 3.30 -5.66
CA PRO A 11 -25.59 2.80 -4.77
C PRO A 11 -25.05 1.45 -5.27
N MET A 12 -23.74 1.38 -5.50
CA MET A 12 -23.04 0.14 -5.82
C MET A 12 -22.75 -0.66 -4.56
N ARG A 13 -22.61 -1.98 -4.69
CA ARG A 13 -21.98 -2.79 -3.67
C ARG A 13 -20.55 -3.13 -4.09
N LEU A 14 -19.60 -2.65 -3.31
CA LEU A 14 -18.16 -2.75 -3.59
C LEU A 14 -17.48 -3.61 -2.54
N LYS A 15 -16.45 -4.35 -2.92
CA LYS A 15 -15.52 -5.01 -2.01
C LYS A 15 -14.21 -4.24 -2.01
N LEU A 16 -13.75 -3.78 -0.86
CA LEU A 16 -12.42 -3.19 -0.71
C LEU A 16 -11.48 -4.20 -0.07
N ILE A 17 -10.39 -4.53 -0.75
CA ILE A 17 -9.26 -5.30 -0.23
C ILE A 17 -8.09 -4.33 -0.12
N SER A 18 -7.61 -4.03 1.09
CA SER A 18 -6.62 -2.99 1.32
C SER A 18 -5.48 -3.43 2.24
N CYS A 19 -4.33 -2.79 2.07
CA CYS A 19 -3.25 -2.88 3.05
C CYS A 19 -3.70 -2.23 4.37
N GLU A 20 -3.42 -2.88 5.50
CA GLU A 20 -3.77 -2.34 6.82
C GLU A 20 -3.03 -1.04 7.18
N VAL A 21 -1.96 -0.67 6.46
CA VAL A 21 -1.32 0.65 6.57
C VAL A 21 -2.30 1.78 6.30
N LEU A 22 -3.30 1.55 5.43
CA LEU A 22 -4.33 2.51 5.06
C LEU A 22 -5.63 2.30 5.86
N PHE A 23 -5.59 1.59 6.99
CA PHE A 23 -6.80 1.21 7.74
C PHE A 23 -7.68 2.40 8.09
N ARG A 24 -7.11 3.44 8.72
CA ARG A 24 -7.87 4.61 9.16
C ARG A 24 -8.41 5.40 7.98
N GLU A 25 -7.56 5.60 6.97
CA GLU A 25 -7.87 6.34 5.75
C GLU A 25 -8.99 5.68 4.94
N MET A 26 -8.92 4.36 4.78
CA MET A 26 -9.95 3.59 4.07
C MET A 26 -11.25 3.50 4.86
N CYS A 27 -11.18 3.36 6.19
CA CYS A 27 -12.39 3.40 7.03
C CYS A 27 -13.08 4.77 6.94
N ASP A 28 -12.32 5.87 7.00
CA ASP A 28 -12.85 7.23 6.82
C ASP A 28 -13.47 7.40 5.43
N ALA A 29 -12.75 7.04 4.37
CA ALA A 29 -13.24 7.12 3.00
C ALA A 29 -14.54 6.31 2.80
N CYS A 30 -14.58 5.06 3.29
CA CYS A 30 -15.76 4.20 3.17
C CYS A 30 -16.95 4.72 3.98
N ALA A 31 -16.72 5.32 5.17
CA ALA A 31 -17.79 5.91 5.98
C ALA A 31 -18.50 7.09 5.28
N HIS A 32 -17.82 7.75 4.35
CA HIS A 32 -18.38 8.87 3.58
C HIS A 32 -18.80 8.48 2.15
N SER A 33 -18.55 7.24 1.73
CA SER A 33 -18.94 6.77 0.39
C SER A 33 -20.45 6.70 0.21
N PRO A 34 -21.01 7.08 -0.94
CA PRO A 34 -22.42 6.88 -1.30
C PRO A 34 -22.73 5.41 -1.58
N HIS A 35 -21.73 4.53 -1.59
CA HIS A 35 -21.84 3.13 -1.95
C HIS A 35 -21.75 2.24 -0.71
N GLN A 36 -22.26 1.02 -0.80
CA GLN A 36 -22.03 0.00 0.22
C GLN A 36 -20.65 -0.65 -0.02
N VAL A 37 -19.71 -0.45 0.90
CA VAL A 37 -18.35 -0.98 0.79
C VAL A 37 -18.09 -2.02 1.88
N ASP A 38 -17.84 -3.26 1.47
CA ASP A 38 -17.42 -4.35 2.37
C ASP A 38 -15.88 -4.38 2.44
N LEU A 39 -15.31 -4.12 3.64
CA LEU A 39 -13.87 -3.96 3.83
C LEU A 39 -13.20 -5.28 4.25
N GLU A 40 -12.01 -5.52 3.71
CA GLU A 40 -11.10 -6.57 4.15
C GLU A 40 -9.65 -6.03 4.13
N PHE A 41 -8.98 -6.08 5.28
CA PHE A 41 -7.60 -5.62 5.39
C PHE A 41 -6.64 -6.79 5.47
N LEU A 42 -5.53 -6.66 4.75
CA LEU A 42 -4.45 -7.63 4.78
C LEU A 42 -3.21 -7.02 5.46
N PRO A 43 -2.40 -7.87 6.13
CA PRO A 43 -1.25 -7.40 6.88
C PRO A 43 -0.23 -6.62 6.04
N LYS A 44 0.31 -5.55 6.60
CA LYS A 44 1.35 -4.70 6.02
C LYS A 44 2.55 -5.47 5.47
N GLY A 45 2.99 -6.48 6.19
CA GLY A 45 4.17 -7.23 5.80
C GLY A 45 3.98 -8.22 4.64
N LEU A 46 2.84 -8.19 3.92
CA LEU A 46 2.72 -9.03 2.72
C LEU A 46 3.82 -8.73 1.69
N HIS A 47 4.25 -7.48 1.55
CA HIS A 47 5.32 -7.14 0.63
C HIS A 47 6.70 -7.67 1.07
N ASP A 48 6.90 -8.00 2.35
CA ASP A 48 8.13 -8.60 2.85
C ASP A 48 8.28 -10.06 2.37
N LEU A 49 7.18 -10.68 1.93
CA LEU A 49 7.18 -12.02 1.33
C LEU A 49 7.70 -12.04 -0.13
N GLY A 50 7.91 -10.88 -0.72
CA GLY A 50 8.25 -10.71 -2.14
C GLY A 50 7.03 -10.70 -3.06
N ALA A 51 7.22 -10.15 -4.28
CA ALA A 51 6.14 -9.84 -5.21
C ALA A 51 5.20 -11.02 -5.51
N LYS A 52 5.76 -12.19 -5.83
CA LYS A 52 4.97 -13.38 -6.18
C LYS A 52 4.08 -13.85 -5.03
N ALA A 53 4.62 -13.99 -3.83
CA ALA A 53 3.87 -14.46 -2.67
C ALA A 53 2.80 -13.44 -2.23
N MET A 54 3.09 -12.14 -2.35
CA MET A 54 2.11 -11.08 -2.14
C MET A 54 0.95 -11.18 -3.15
N ALA A 55 1.25 -11.31 -4.46
CA ALA A 55 0.24 -11.46 -5.50
C ALA A 55 -0.65 -12.69 -5.27
N GLU A 56 -0.05 -13.85 -4.94
CA GLU A 56 -0.79 -15.07 -4.63
C GLU A 56 -1.75 -14.90 -3.45
N LYS A 57 -1.32 -14.23 -2.39
CA LYS A 57 -2.17 -13.96 -1.21
C LYS A 57 -3.33 -13.04 -1.54
N ILE A 58 -3.08 -11.94 -2.26
CA ILE A 58 -4.14 -11.01 -2.68
C ILE A 58 -5.09 -11.68 -3.66
N GLN A 59 -4.58 -12.44 -4.65
CA GLN A 59 -5.42 -13.20 -5.58
C GLN A 59 -6.34 -14.17 -4.84
N GLY A 60 -5.82 -14.87 -3.83
CA GLY A 60 -6.64 -15.77 -3.02
C GLY A 60 -7.80 -15.08 -2.30
N VAL A 61 -7.65 -13.79 -1.94
CA VAL A 61 -8.76 -12.99 -1.38
C VAL A 61 -9.73 -12.55 -2.48
N VAL A 62 -9.22 -12.11 -3.63
CA VAL A 62 -10.04 -11.78 -4.81
C VAL A 62 -10.89 -12.98 -5.23
N ASP A 63 -10.30 -14.16 -5.30
CA ASP A 63 -10.98 -15.39 -5.76
C ASP A 63 -12.07 -15.89 -4.78
N ARG A 64 -12.02 -15.47 -3.50
CA ARG A 64 -13.07 -15.77 -2.52
C ARG A 64 -14.28 -14.82 -2.60
N ALA A 65 -14.16 -13.71 -3.32
CA ALA A 65 -15.29 -12.80 -3.48
C ALA A 65 -16.41 -13.52 -4.28
N PRO A 66 -17.65 -13.58 -3.73
CA PRO A 66 -18.74 -14.30 -4.38
C PRO A 66 -19.16 -13.61 -5.68
N GLU A 67 -19.37 -14.42 -6.71
CA GLU A 67 -19.80 -13.97 -8.03
C GLU A 67 -21.17 -13.27 -7.97
N GLY A 68 -21.31 -12.15 -8.70
CA GLY A 68 -22.57 -11.43 -8.84
C GLY A 68 -23.00 -10.64 -7.60
N VAL A 69 -22.16 -10.56 -6.55
CA VAL A 69 -22.45 -9.81 -5.32
C VAL A 69 -21.92 -8.38 -5.40
N TYR A 70 -20.75 -8.19 -5.98
CA TYR A 70 -20.07 -6.90 -6.06
C TYR A 70 -19.98 -6.40 -7.50
N GLU A 71 -20.21 -5.12 -7.70
CA GLU A 71 -20.00 -4.43 -8.98
C GLU A 71 -18.51 -4.25 -9.28
N ALA A 72 -17.68 -4.10 -8.24
CA ALA A 72 -16.22 -4.04 -8.36
C ALA A 72 -15.51 -4.49 -7.08
N ILE A 73 -14.29 -4.99 -7.23
CA ILE A 73 -13.34 -5.21 -6.15
C ILE A 73 -12.28 -4.12 -6.24
N LEU A 74 -12.20 -3.29 -5.23
CA LEU A 74 -11.25 -2.20 -5.08
C LEU A 74 -9.98 -2.71 -4.41
N LEU A 75 -8.82 -2.45 -4.98
CA LEU A 75 -7.54 -2.82 -4.40
C LEU A 75 -6.87 -1.58 -3.79
N GLY A 76 -6.99 -1.43 -2.47
CA GLY A 76 -6.37 -0.35 -1.68
C GLY A 76 -4.87 -0.56 -1.51
N TYR A 77 -4.16 -0.58 -2.62
CA TYR A 77 -2.72 -0.83 -2.75
C TYR A 77 -2.12 0.06 -3.83
N GLY A 78 -0.85 0.41 -3.72
CA GLY A 78 -0.02 0.72 -4.88
C GLY A 78 0.53 -0.57 -5.51
N LEU A 79 1.42 -0.44 -6.50
CA LEU A 79 2.10 -1.58 -7.11
C LEU A 79 3.01 -2.35 -6.12
N CYS A 80 3.53 -1.64 -5.09
CA CYS A 80 4.24 -2.19 -3.95
C CYS A 80 5.33 -3.21 -4.34
N GLY A 81 6.33 -2.76 -5.11
CA GLY A 81 7.41 -3.64 -5.55
C GLY A 81 6.96 -4.78 -6.46
N ASN A 82 5.98 -4.52 -7.34
CA ASN A 82 5.35 -5.48 -8.25
C ASN A 82 4.47 -6.53 -7.56
N GLY A 83 4.09 -6.34 -6.31
CA GLY A 83 3.24 -7.29 -5.57
C GLY A 83 1.81 -7.43 -6.09
N LEU A 84 1.39 -6.58 -7.04
CA LEU A 84 0.10 -6.70 -7.72
C LEU A 84 0.23 -7.14 -9.18
N ASP A 85 1.46 -7.38 -9.66
CA ASP A 85 1.66 -7.88 -11.02
C ASP A 85 1.10 -9.29 -11.17
N GLY A 86 0.31 -9.51 -12.22
CA GLY A 86 -0.29 -10.80 -12.52
C GLY A 86 -1.67 -11.05 -11.90
N LEU A 87 -2.20 -10.14 -11.06
CA LEU A 87 -3.56 -10.28 -10.53
C LEU A 87 -4.58 -10.31 -11.66
N THR A 88 -5.51 -11.26 -11.59
CA THR A 88 -6.53 -11.49 -12.63
C THR A 88 -7.92 -11.18 -12.09
N ALA A 89 -8.67 -10.39 -12.81
CA ALA A 89 -10.10 -10.20 -12.59
C ALA A 89 -10.83 -11.49 -13.00
N ARG A 90 -11.46 -12.20 -12.06
CA ARG A 90 -12.19 -13.44 -12.34
C ARG A 90 -13.60 -13.15 -12.84
N HIS A 91 -14.53 -12.95 -11.92
CA HIS A 91 -15.94 -12.71 -12.21
C HIS A 91 -16.35 -11.25 -12.02
N THR A 92 -15.57 -10.52 -11.26
CA THR A 92 -15.80 -9.12 -10.90
C THR A 92 -14.61 -8.28 -11.32
N ARG A 93 -14.86 -7.09 -11.88
CA ARG A 93 -13.78 -6.16 -12.26
C ARG A 93 -12.93 -5.77 -11.06
N LEU A 94 -11.63 -5.59 -11.29
CA LEU A 94 -10.69 -5.07 -10.30
C LEU A 94 -10.41 -3.60 -10.59
N VAL A 95 -10.39 -2.78 -9.56
CA VAL A 95 -10.03 -1.36 -9.65
C VAL A 95 -8.79 -1.11 -8.78
N LEU A 96 -7.76 -0.55 -9.38
CA LEU A 96 -6.47 -0.29 -8.76
C LEU A 96 -6.03 1.15 -9.05
N PRO A 97 -5.58 1.93 -8.05
CA PRO A 97 -4.96 3.23 -8.32
C PRO A 97 -3.61 3.06 -9.03
N ARG A 98 -3.28 4.02 -9.92
CA ARG A 98 -1.99 4.07 -10.62
C ARG A 98 -0.89 4.62 -9.71
N ALA A 99 -0.66 3.96 -8.59
CA ALA A 99 0.28 4.36 -7.57
C ALA A 99 1.45 3.37 -7.45
N HIS A 100 2.67 3.86 -7.24
CA HIS A 100 3.83 3.03 -7.00
C HIS A 100 3.74 2.29 -5.66
N ASP A 101 3.26 2.98 -4.63
CA ASP A 101 3.18 2.49 -3.26
C ASP A 101 2.11 3.23 -2.44
N CYS A 102 1.98 2.87 -1.16
CA CYS A 102 1.03 3.50 -0.25
C CYS A 102 1.39 4.96 0.08
N ILE A 103 2.64 5.37 -0.09
CA ILE A 103 3.06 6.76 0.13
C ILE A 103 2.39 7.69 -0.89
N ALA A 104 2.39 7.29 -2.17
CA ALA A 104 1.70 8.02 -3.23
C ALA A 104 0.19 8.15 -2.94
N LEU A 105 -0.43 7.09 -2.41
CA LEU A 105 -1.86 7.11 -2.02
C LEU A 105 -2.14 8.09 -0.88
N LEU A 106 -1.26 8.13 0.14
CA LEU A 106 -1.38 9.06 1.26
C LEU A 106 -1.08 10.51 0.87
N MET A 107 -0.31 10.72 -0.20
CA MET A 107 -0.04 12.05 -0.76
C MET A 107 -1.13 12.55 -1.70
N GLY A 108 -2.09 11.70 -2.10
CA GLY A 108 -3.26 12.04 -2.89
C GLY A 108 -3.03 12.22 -4.39
N SER A 109 -1.78 12.22 -4.88
CA SER A 109 -1.49 12.16 -6.31
C SER A 109 -0.08 11.65 -6.60
N ARG A 110 0.06 11.04 -7.78
CA ARG A 110 1.34 10.55 -8.30
C ARG A 110 2.32 11.69 -8.55
N GLU A 111 1.83 12.79 -9.10
CA GLU A 111 2.65 13.96 -9.44
C GLU A 111 3.21 14.61 -8.16
N ARG A 112 2.39 14.75 -7.12
CA ARG A 112 2.83 15.28 -5.83
C ARG A 112 3.88 14.38 -5.19
N TYR A 113 3.65 13.06 -5.22
CA TYR A 113 4.62 12.08 -4.73
C TYR A 113 5.96 12.20 -5.48
N GLN A 114 5.93 12.20 -6.82
CA GLN A 114 7.13 12.29 -7.65
C GLN A 114 7.92 13.59 -7.39
N THR A 115 7.21 14.72 -7.39
CA THR A 115 7.82 16.03 -7.13
C THR A 115 8.51 16.07 -5.75
N TYR A 116 7.83 15.54 -4.73
CA TYR A 116 8.38 15.49 -3.39
C TYR A 116 9.57 14.54 -3.30
N PHE A 117 9.45 13.34 -3.88
CA PHE A 117 10.50 12.31 -3.88
C PHE A 117 11.78 12.81 -4.55
N ASP A 118 11.67 13.42 -5.73
CA ASP A 118 12.82 13.94 -6.49
C ASP A 118 13.51 15.10 -5.76
N GLY A 119 12.74 15.93 -5.08
CA GLY A 119 13.25 17.06 -4.29
C GLY A 119 13.85 16.69 -2.93
N ASN A 120 13.60 15.46 -2.44
CA ASN A 120 13.96 15.04 -1.09
C ASN A 120 14.63 13.65 -1.05
N PRO A 121 15.79 13.47 -1.70
CA PRO A 121 16.48 12.18 -1.71
C PRO A 121 16.89 11.78 -0.27
N GLY A 122 16.88 10.47 0.00
CA GLY A 122 17.22 9.95 1.33
C GLY A 122 16.13 10.18 2.40
N THR A 123 14.87 10.29 1.98
CA THR A 123 13.72 10.39 2.88
C THR A 123 13.18 9.02 3.25
N TYR A 124 13.01 8.79 4.54
CA TYR A 124 12.25 7.68 5.11
C TYR A 124 10.83 8.15 5.43
N TYR A 125 9.81 7.44 4.93
CA TYR A 125 8.41 7.84 5.10
C TYR A 125 7.73 7.02 6.18
N GLN A 126 6.92 7.70 6.98
CA GLN A 126 6.03 7.08 7.96
C GLN A 126 4.64 7.72 7.93
N SER A 127 3.66 7.01 8.42
CA SER A 127 2.30 7.46 8.67
C SER A 127 1.74 6.81 9.92
N THR A 128 0.60 7.29 10.40
CA THR A 128 -0.12 6.69 11.53
C THR A 128 -0.31 5.19 11.33
N GLY A 129 -0.82 4.77 10.18
CA GLY A 129 -1.06 3.35 9.91
C GLY A 129 0.22 2.52 9.84
N TRP A 130 1.31 3.11 9.35
CA TRP A 130 2.62 2.45 9.32
C TRP A 130 3.15 2.11 10.71
N LEU A 131 3.00 3.01 11.68
CA LEU A 131 3.42 2.79 13.06
C LEU A 131 2.42 1.96 13.86
N GLU A 132 1.13 2.24 13.71
CA GLU A 132 0.05 1.53 14.41
C GLU A 132 0.04 0.03 14.08
N ARG A 133 0.29 -0.32 12.81
CA ARG A 133 0.26 -1.70 12.28
C ARG A 133 1.65 -2.30 12.12
N GLY A 134 2.69 -1.63 12.62
CA GLY A 134 4.09 -2.00 12.40
C GLY A 134 4.52 -3.36 12.93
N LYS A 135 3.80 -3.93 13.88
CA LYS A 135 4.16 -5.19 14.56
C LYS A 135 3.39 -6.42 14.03
N GLY A 136 2.48 -6.23 13.06
CA GLY A 136 1.50 -7.27 12.69
C GLY A 136 2.09 -8.55 12.11
N LEU A 137 3.13 -8.47 11.29
CA LEU A 137 3.70 -9.65 10.61
C LEU A 137 4.92 -10.25 11.30
N GLN A 138 5.65 -9.48 12.09
CA GLN A 138 6.69 -10.07 12.95
C GLN A 138 6.13 -11.14 13.88
N GLN A 139 4.81 -11.12 14.13
CA GLN A 139 4.10 -12.17 14.89
C GLN A 139 3.65 -13.36 14.03
N LEU A 140 3.52 -13.20 12.70
CA LEU A 140 3.00 -14.23 11.80
C LEU A 140 4.08 -14.96 11.00
N THR A 141 5.26 -14.37 10.85
CA THR A 141 6.39 -14.99 10.18
C THR A 141 7.57 -15.04 11.13
N HIS A 142 7.85 -16.23 11.65
CA HIS A 142 9.16 -16.52 12.26
C HIS A 142 10.31 -16.49 11.24
N ASN A 143 10.04 -16.11 10.00
CA ASN A 143 10.99 -15.90 8.92
C ASN A 143 10.88 -14.45 8.46
N THR A 144 11.56 -13.57 9.15
CA THR A 144 12.02 -12.31 8.55
C THR A 144 12.92 -12.66 7.37
N MET A 145 12.47 -12.41 6.15
CA MET A 145 13.38 -12.44 5.01
C MET A 145 14.42 -11.33 5.22
N GLY A 146 15.53 -11.70 5.84
CA GLY A 146 16.87 -11.14 5.79
C GLY A 146 17.15 -9.66 5.98
N PHE A 147 16.15 -8.77 5.86
CA PHE A 147 16.41 -7.32 5.91
C PHE A 147 16.52 -6.75 7.33
N ASP A 148 16.00 -7.44 8.34
CA ASP A 148 16.05 -7.06 9.75
C ASP A 148 16.68 -8.13 10.64
N GLU A 149 17.35 -9.14 10.06
CA GLU A 149 18.09 -10.11 10.86
C GLU A 149 19.24 -9.41 11.61
N PRO A 150 19.37 -9.61 12.94
CA PRO A 150 20.50 -9.09 13.69
C PRO A 150 21.83 -9.64 13.13
N LEU A 151 22.89 -8.84 13.24
CA LEU A 151 24.23 -9.25 12.78
C LEU A 151 24.63 -10.64 13.28
N GLU A 152 24.32 -10.95 14.55
CA GLU A 152 24.63 -12.23 15.17
C GLU A 152 23.90 -13.42 14.50
N ALA A 153 22.69 -13.20 14.01
CA ALA A 153 21.95 -14.23 13.27
C ALA A 153 22.56 -14.47 11.88
N MET A 154 22.97 -13.40 11.21
CA MET A 154 23.67 -13.48 9.91
C MET A 154 25.02 -14.20 10.07
N ILE A 155 25.79 -13.86 11.10
CA ILE A 155 27.05 -14.53 11.41
C ILE A 155 26.85 -16.02 11.68
N ARG A 156 25.83 -16.40 12.46
CA ARG A 156 25.52 -17.82 12.69
C ARG A 156 25.18 -18.59 11.42
N LYS A 157 24.49 -17.93 10.49
CA LYS A 157 23.98 -18.57 9.26
C LYS A 157 25.03 -18.69 8.16
N TYR A 158 25.89 -17.67 8.03
CA TYR A 158 26.80 -17.53 6.89
C TYR A 158 28.30 -17.50 7.29
N GLY A 159 28.63 -17.60 8.59
CA GLY A 159 29.98 -17.43 9.13
C GLY A 159 30.33 -15.97 9.38
N GLU A 160 31.43 -15.73 10.14
CA GLU A 160 31.81 -14.38 10.60
C GLU A 160 31.96 -13.39 9.42
N ASP A 161 32.82 -13.70 8.46
CA ASP A 161 33.16 -12.78 7.37
C ASP A 161 31.97 -12.54 6.41
N ASN A 162 31.35 -13.63 5.94
CA ASN A 162 30.21 -13.53 5.02
C ASN A 162 28.98 -12.94 5.71
N GLY A 163 28.73 -13.26 6.97
CA GLY A 163 27.63 -12.72 7.75
C GLY A 163 27.75 -11.20 7.94
N ARG A 164 28.96 -10.71 8.26
CA ARG A 164 29.25 -9.27 8.35
C ARG A 164 29.10 -8.57 7.01
N TYR A 165 29.73 -9.11 5.97
CA TYR A 165 29.63 -8.54 4.63
C TYR A 165 28.18 -8.43 4.14
N LEU A 166 27.40 -9.50 4.26
CA LEU A 166 26.00 -9.49 3.86
C LEU A 166 25.17 -8.51 4.70
N TYR A 167 25.39 -8.46 6.00
CA TYR A 167 24.72 -7.51 6.89
C TYR A 167 25.03 -6.05 6.50
N GLU A 168 26.30 -5.73 6.25
CA GLU A 168 26.72 -4.40 5.81
C GLU A 168 26.10 -4.01 4.46
N GLU A 169 26.14 -4.90 3.46
CA GLU A 169 25.51 -4.65 2.15
C GLU A 169 24.00 -4.48 2.27
N MET A 170 23.33 -5.34 3.04
CA MET A 170 21.87 -5.28 3.24
C MET A 170 21.43 -4.05 4.06
N THR A 171 22.28 -3.52 4.91
CA THR A 171 21.98 -2.34 5.74
C THR A 171 22.53 -1.04 5.14
N ARG A 172 23.34 -1.11 4.08
CA ARG A 172 23.95 0.07 3.43
C ARG A 172 22.91 1.11 3.02
N TYR A 173 21.74 0.69 2.53
CA TYR A 173 20.66 1.62 2.18
C TYR A 173 20.18 2.45 3.38
N ARG A 174 20.26 1.92 4.61
CA ARG A 174 19.87 2.64 5.83
C ARG A 174 20.76 3.86 6.08
N SER A 175 22.03 3.78 5.68
CA SER A 175 22.98 4.89 5.82
C SER A 175 22.69 6.05 4.86
N GLN A 176 21.83 5.85 3.86
CA GLN A 176 21.45 6.88 2.89
C GLN A 176 20.33 7.77 3.42
N TYR A 177 19.55 7.31 4.41
CA TYR A 177 18.50 8.12 5.01
C TYR A 177 19.07 9.26 5.85
N ARG A 178 18.52 10.46 5.66
CA ARG A 178 18.90 11.68 6.37
C ARG A 178 17.70 12.43 6.93
N LYS A 179 16.50 11.99 6.54
CA LYS A 179 15.25 12.66 6.83
C LYS A 179 14.15 11.64 7.08
N LEU A 180 13.32 11.88 8.08
CA LEU A 180 12.06 11.18 8.28
C LEU A 180 10.92 12.15 7.98
N THR A 181 10.06 11.77 7.04
CA THR A 181 8.85 12.52 6.72
C THR A 181 7.63 11.74 7.21
N PHE A 182 6.89 12.33 8.14
CA PHE A 182 5.63 11.80 8.63
C PHE A 182 4.47 12.39 7.83
N ILE A 183 3.71 11.52 7.13
CA ILE A 183 2.52 11.91 6.37
C ILE A 183 1.34 11.93 7.32
N GLU A 184 0.83 13.14 7.58
CA GLU A 184 -0.24 13.40 8.54
C GLU A 184 -1.59 13.50 7.81
N THR A 185 -2.46 12.52 8.00
CA THR A 185 -3.79 12.46 7.36
C THR A 185 -4.90 13.06 8.21
N GLY A 186 -4.58 13.50 9.43
CA GLY A 186 -5.55 14.09 10.37
C GLY A 186 -6.44 13.06 11.08
N LEU A 187 -6.22 11.75 10.86
CA LEU A 187 -7.03 10.68 11.44
C LEU A 187 -6.44 10.09 12.72
N GLU A 188 -5.33 10.61 13.17
CA GLU A 188 -4.74 10.24 14.46
C GLU A 188 -5.44 11.01 15.60
N ALA A 189 -5.90 10.27 16.63
CA ALA A 189 -6.70 10.87 17.69
C ALA A 189 -5.90 11.74 18.68
N ASN A 190 -4.63 11.46 18.93
CA ASN A 190 -3.87 12.05 20.06
C ASN A 190 -2.41 12.42 19.76
N GLY A 191 -1.97 12.38 18.53
CA GLY A 191 -0.61 12.73 18.12
C GLY A 191 0.50 11.79 18.62
N LYS A 192 0.15 10.60 19.12
CA LYS A 192 1.11 9.62 19.67
C LYS A 192 2.11 9.16 18.63
N PHE A 193 1.63 8.78 17.45
CA PHE A 193 2.48 8.24 16.38
C PHE A 193 3.32 9.33 15.72
N LEU A 194 2.80 10.55 15.63
CA LEU A 194 3.59 11.72 15.23
C LEU A 194 4.76 11.96 16.18
N ALA A 195 4.51 11.89 17.50
CA ALA A 195 5.55 12.06 18.51
C ALA A 195 6.58 10.90 18.47
N GLU A 196 6.12 9.67 18.26
CA GLU A 196 6.98 8.47 18.11
C GLU A 196 7.91 8.63 16.90
N ALA A 197 7.38 9.04 15.74
CA ALA A 197 8.16 9.29 14.52
C ALA A 197 9.22 10.41 14.73
N SER A 198 8.85 11.48 15.42
CA SER A 198 9.78 12.57 15.74
C SER A 198 10.91 12.11 16.67
N THR A 199 10.59 11.27 17.66
CA THR A 199 11.58 10.68 18.55
C THR A 199 12.54 9.78 17.80
N GLU A 200 12.02 8.90 16.94
CA GLU A 200 12.83 8.01 16.09
C GLU A 200 13.78 8.80 15.18
N ALA A 201 13.31 9.87 14.55
CA ALA A 201 14.16 10.72 13.72
C ALA A 201 15.32 11.32 14.53
N ASN A 202 15.04 11.84 15.73
CA ASN A 202 16.05 12.41 16.63
C ASN A 202 17.09 11.35 17.06
N GLU A 203 16.65 10.15 17.44
CA GLU A 203 17.54 9.04 17.84
C GLU A 203 18.47 8.61 16.71
N LYS A 204 18.00 8.68 15.47
CA LYS A 204 18.79 8.35 14.27
C LYS A 204 19.62 9.52 13.74
N GLY A 205 19.51 10.70 14.33
CA GLY A 205 20.18 11.92 13.85
C GLY A 205 19.66 12.41 12.50
N TRP A 206 18.40 12.09 12.15
CA TRP A 206 17.75 12.52 10.93
C TRP A 206 16.95 13.81 11.14
N SER A 207 16.80 14.60 10.10
CA SER A 207 15.83 15.70 10.12
C SER A 207 14.41 15.14 10.13
N PHE A 208 13.49 15.85 10.80
CA PHE A 208 12.08 15.48 10.88
C PHE A 208 11.21 16.50 10.15
N GLU A 209 10.27 15.99 9.35
CA GLU A 209 9.29 16.84 8.66
C GLU A 209 7.89 16.24 8.77
N ARG A 210 6.89 17.12 8.96
CA ARG A 210 5.47 16.79 8.84
C ARG A 210 4.99 17.19 7.46
N LEU A 211 4.42 16.25 6.72
CA LEU A 211 3.83 16.48 5.40
C LEU A 211 2.32 16.24 5.48
N PRO A 212 1.48 17.23 5.15
CA PRO A 212 0.04 17.02 5.09
C PRO A 212 -0.31 15.94 4.07
N GLY A 213 -1.06 14.92 4.48
CA GLY A 213 -1.65 13.93 3.59
C GLY A 213 -2.84 14.49 2.80
N ASP A 214 -3.23 13.80 1.74
CA ASP A 214 -4.42 14.10 0.94
C ASP A 214 -5.16 12.79 0.63
N LEU A 215 -6.38 12.67 1.13
CA LEU A 215 -7.19 11.45 0.99
C LEU A 215 -8.14 11.50 -0.23
N THR A 216 -8.05 12.52 -1.05
CA THR A 216 -8.95 12.71 -2.22
C THR A 216 -8.89 11.50 -3.16
N TRP A 217 -7.70 10.95 -3.41
CA TRP A 217 -7.54 9.78 -4.27
C TRP A 217 -8.23 8.53 -3.71
N LEU A 218 -8.09 8.29 -2.37
CA LEU A 218 -8.76 7.17 -1.69
C LEU A 218 -10.28 7.34 -1.67
N ARG A 219 -10.78 8.58 -1.49
CA ARG A 219 -12.22 8.89 -1.54
C ARG A 219 -12.79 8.63 -2.92
N ARG A 220 -12.18 9.15 -4.00
CA ARG A 220 -12.60 8.87 -5.37
C ARG A 220 -12.69 7.38 -5.66
N MET A 221 -11.75 6.58 -5.14
CA MET A 221 -11.76 5.15 -5.35
C MET A 221 -13.04 4.49 -4.81
N VAL A 222 -13.47 4.84 -3.59
CA VAL A 222 -14.67 4.27 -2.95
C VAL A 222 -15.96 4.96 -3.38
N GLU A 223 -15.87 6.13 -4.04
CA GLU A 223 -16.99 6.87 -4.62
C GLU A 223 -17.30 6.44 -6.08
N GLY A 224 -16.51 5.51 -6.63
CA GLY A 224 -16.75 5.03 -7.99
C GLY A 224 -16.20 5.96 -9.10
N GLU A 225 -15.41 6.97 -8.75
CA GLU A 225 -14.82 7.95 -9.66
C GLU A 225 -13.48 7.44 -10.23
N TRP A 226 -13.54 6.41 -11.06
CA TRP A 226 -12.36 5.73 -11.58
C TRP A 226 -11.88 6.31 -12.91
N ALA A 227 -11.43 7.56 -12.90
CA ALA A 227 -10.83 8.19 -14.07
C ALA A 227 -9.58 7.40 -14.53
N GLU A 228 -9.46 7.13 -15.85
CA GLU A 228 -8.36 6.33 -16.44
C GLU A 228 -6.98 6.90 -16.13
N ALA A 229 -6.85 8.21 -15.97
CA ALA A 229 -5.59 8.85 -15.60
C ALA A 229 -5.10 8.44 -14.21
N GLU A 230 -6.01 8.11 -13.29
CA GLU A 230 -5.73 7.83 -11.88
C GLU A 230 -5.91 6.35 -11.52
N PHE A 231 -6.75 5.62 -12.24
CA PHE A 231 -7.09 4.22 -11.94
C PHE A 231 -6.93 3.32 -13.15
N VAL A 232 -6.70 2.06 -12.87
CA VAL A 232 -6.84 0.95 -13.81
C VAL A 232 -8.09 0.17 -13.44
N VAL A 233 -8.91 -0.13 -14.43
CA VAL A 233 -10.05 -1.04 -14.32
C VAL A 233 -9.75 -2.27 -15.17
N ALA A 234 -9.56 -3.42 -14.51
CA ALA A 234 -9.42 -4.70 -15.19
C ALA A 234 -10.79 -5.39 -15.21
N GLU A 235 -11.35 -5.57 -16.40
CA GLU A 235 -12.61 -6.29 -16.60
C GLU A 235 -12.41 -7.81 -16.43
N PRO A 236 -13.48 -8.59 -16.16
CA PRO A 236 -13.37 -10.04 -16.04
C PRO A 236 -12.62 -10.68 -17.21
N GLY A 237 -11.65 -11.54 -16.88
CA GLY A 237 -10.73 -12.16 -17.82
C GLY A 237 -9.43 -11.39 -18.04
N GLN A 238 -9.37 -10.13 -17.67
CA GLN A 238 -8.14 -9.32 -17.80
C GLN A 238 -7.22 -9.45 -16.59
N ARG A 239 -5.94 -9.17 -16.83
CA ARG A 239 -4.86 -9.25 -15.85
C ARG A 239 -4.18 -7.90 -15.67
N ILE A 240 -3.92 -7.53 -14.41
CA ILE A 240 -3.11 -6.37 -14.03
C ILE A 240 -1.64 -6.72 -14.29
N VAL A 241 -0.91 -5.81 -14.93
CA VAL A 241 0.53 -5.96 -15.15
C VAL A 241 1.26 -4.66 -14.82
N ALA A 242 2.45 -4.79 -14.26
CA ALA A 242 3.33 -3.67 -14.04
C ALA A 242 3.67 -2.98 -15.37
N SER A 243 3.75 -1.65 -15.36
CA SER A 243 4.22 -0.86 -16.48
C SER A 243 5.41 -0.02 -16.04
N TYR A 244 6.44 0.02 -16.90
CA TYR A 244 7.65 0.80 -16.63
C TYR A 244 7.58 2.21 -17.24
N ASP A 245 6.38 2.61 -17.65
CA ASP A 245 6.03 3.96 -18.10
C ASP A 245 5.37 4.77 -16.96
N THR A 246 5.01 6.01 -17.25
CA THR A 246 4.34 6.89 -16.30
C THR A 246 2.97 6.38 -15.83
N GLY A 247 2.42 5.34 -16.46
CA GLY A 247 1.14 4.74 -16.10
C GLY A 247 1.19 3.80 -14.91
N VAL A 248 2.39 3.37 -14.47
CA VAL A 248 2.67 2.46 -13.33
C VAL A 248 2.11 1.06 -13.53
N VAL A 249 0.85 0.94 -13.90
CA VAL A 249 0.13 -0.33 -14.14
C VAL A 249 -0.74 -0.24 -15.37
N LYS A 250 -0.93 -1.38 -16.02
CA LYS A 250 -1.84 -1.54 -17.18
C LYS A 250 -2.57 -2.88 -17.13
N VAL A 251 -3.53 -3.06 -18.00
CA VAL A 251 -4.26 -4.33 -18.16
C VAL A 251 -3.83 -5.06 -19.43
N LYS A 252 -3.88 -6.37 -19.38
CA LYS A 252 -3.73 -7.27 -20.53
C LYS A 252 -4.86 -8.30 -20.54
N PRO A 253 -5.23 -8.83 -21.72
CA PRO A 253 -6.14 -9.97 -21.84
C PRO A 253 -5.65 -11.17 -21.04
#